data_bff0ac76ece9745ef7d5785a56ab7c60
#
_entry.id   bff0ac76ece9745ef7d5785a56ab7c60
#
_cell.length_a   1.000
_cell.length_b   1.000
_cell.length_c   1.000
_cell.angle_alpha   90.00
_cell.angle_beta   90.00
_cell.angle_gamma   90.00
#
_symmetry.space_group_name_H-M   'P 1'
#
loop_
_entity.id
_entity.type
_entity.pdbx_description
1 polymer ?
#
loop_
_entity_poly.entity_id
_entity_poly.type
_entity_poly.pdbx_seq_one_letter_code
_entity_poly.pdbx_strand_id
1 'polypeptide(L)'
;MVSGNCGMCKEKIEKAGTEAKVSKVEWSAENQLATITYNPQKTTKSKILRKIADAGYSNEAFKADAKVYSELPGCCQYSEKQSENAPDEVVEEKPHDHDSHDHNHPYMSKATEIDDMEKTGLEWLYEGCYKITNSLKIGDYTRTADIAGSMYRGIDLVQDSSIDEKALMTWKKFKAVIQADVSGIANSTDVNSQRKFLSRLSQNTFALMNLDKPKSTSYLYLCTFPGGMQNKPYYWVSKSEIDKISPYGFKDFCGSVINKVIIK
;
A
#
# COMPACT_ATOMS: atom_id res chain seq x y z
N MET A 1 10.68 -3.75 2.73
CA MET A 1 11.30 -5.07 3.02
C MET A 1 12.49 -5.27 2.10
N VAL A 2 13.48 -6.11 2.53
CA VAL A 2 14.62 -6.54 1.71
C VAL A 2 14.85 -8.02 2.01
N SER A 3 14.83 -8.85 0.98
CA SER A 3 14.96 -10.30 1.11
C SER A 3 16.39 -10.69 1.50
N GLY A 4 16.53 -11.66 2.40
CA GLY A 4 17.81 -12.17 2.90
C GLY A 4 17.58 -13.09 4.10
N ASN A 5 18.58 -13.94 4.44
CA ASN A 5 18.41 -15.01 5.43
C ASN A 5 19.38 -14.95 6.61
N CYS A 6 20.53 -14.30 6.47
CA CYS A 6 21.64 -14.51 7.42
C CYS A 6 22.51 -13.27 7.65
N GLY A 7 23.47 -13.36 8.55
CA GLY A 7 24.42 -12.28 8.87
C GLY A 7 25.26 -11.81 7.67
N MET A 8 25.64 -12.71 6.75
CA MET A 8 26.33 -12.30 5.52
C MET A 8 25.42 -11.51 4.57
N CYS A 9 24.10 -11.83 4.52
CA CYS A 9 23.13 -11.02 3.80
C CYS A 9 23.07 -9.61 4.41
N LYS A 10 23.06 -9.52 5.75
CA LYS A 10 23.06 -8.25 6.46
C LYS A 10 24.22 -7.35 6.03
N GLU A 11 25.44 -7.88 6.10
CA GLU A 11 26.65 -7.12 5.71
C GLU A 11 26.59 -6.62 4.27
N LYS A 12 26.15 -7.49 3.34
CA LYS A 12 26.06 -7.12 1.91
C LYS A 12 24.95 -6.10 1.64
N ILE A 13 23.77 -6.26 2.25
CA ILE A 13 22.64 -5.33 2.11
C ILE A 13 23.02 -3.95 2.67
N GLU A 14 23.59 -3.93 3.89
CA GLU A 14 24.01 -2.70 4.54
C GLU A 14 25.12 -2.00 3.75
N LYS A 15 26.10 -2.76 3.26
CA LYS A 15 27.18 -2.23 2.42
C LYS A 15 26.67 -1.66 1.10
N ALA A 16 25.75 -2.34 0.42
CA ALA A 16 25.20 -1.89 -0.85
C ALA A 16 24.40 -0.59 -0.72
N GLY A 17 23.66 -0.46 0.38
CA GLY A 17 22.78 0.71 0.59
C GLY A 17 23.42 1.86 1.36
N THR A 18 24.60 1.65 2.00
CA THR A 18 25.26 2.68 2.81
C THR A 18 26.33 3.42 2.00
N GLU A 19 26.28 4.74 2.03
CA GLU A 19 27.26 5.64 1.40
C GLU A 19 27.58 6.78 2.37
N ALA A 20 28.88 7.01 2.63
CA ALA A 20 29.36 7.97 3.61
C ALA A 20 28.75 9.38 3.39
N LYS A 21 28.14 9.96 4.43
CA LYS A 21 27.47 11.28 4.39
C LYS A 21 26.30 11.39 3.40
N VAL A 22 25.83 10.27 2.84
CA VAL A 22 24.71 10.22 1.89
C VAL A 22 23.60 9.32 2.41
N SER A 23 23.90 8.07 2.78
CA SER A 23 22.91 7.11 3.27
C SER A 23 23.51 6.12 4.27
N LYS A 24 22.67 5.61 5.16
CA LYS A 24 22.98 4.49 6.08
C LYS A 24 21.82 3.51 6.02
N VAL A 25 22.15 2.23 5.86
CA VAL A 25 21.17 1.13 5.88
C VAL A 25 21.50 0.20 7.04
N GLU A 26 20.52 -0.14 7.84
CA GLU A 26 20.57 -1.14 8.91
C GLU A 26 19.49 -2.18 8.63
N TRP A 27 19.89 -3.44 8.42
CA TRP A 27 18.97 -4.52 8.05
C TRP A 27 18.87 -5.58 9.15
N SER A 28 17.67 -6.09 9.38
CA SER A 28 17.37 -7.16 10.33
C SER A 28 16.98 -8.44 9.60
N ALA A 29 17.66 -9.53 9.90
CA ALA A 29 17.35 -10.86 9.36
C ALA A 29 16.05 -11.45 9.92
N GLU A 30 15.66 -11.08 11.14
CA GLU A 30 14.50 -11.61 11.84
C GLU A 30 13.17 -11.20 11.16
N ASN A 31 13.08 -9.95 10.74
CA ASN A 31 11.86 -9.40 10.13
C ASN A 31 12.04 -8.95 8.67
N GLN A 32 13.24 -9.15 8.10
CA GLN A 32 13.61 -8.77 6.74
C GLN A 32 13.38 -7.28 6.43
N LEU A 33 13.49 -6.42 7.45
CA LEU A 33 13.32 -4.98 7.32
C LEU A 33 14.66 -4.27 7.22
N ALA A 34 14.78 -3.33 6.29
CA ALA A 34 15.88 -2.40 6.19
C ALA A 34 15.42 -1.00 6.66
N THR A 35 16.08 -0.49 7.70
CA THR A 35 15.96 0.91 8.11
C THR A 35 16.93 1.74 7.30
N ILE A 36 16.43 2.70 6.53
CA ILE A 36 17.22 3.53 5.62
C ILE A 36 17.19 4.97 6.09
N THR A 37 18.34 5.49 6.49
CA THR A 37 18.55 6.91 6.80
C THR A 37 19.37 7.54 5.68
N TYR A 38 18.92 8.64 5.08
CA TYR A 38 19.62 9.27 3.95
C TYR A 38 19.41 10.79 3.90
N ASN A 39 20.32 11.46 3.20
CA ASN A 39 20.20 12.88 2.90
C ASN A 39 19.38 13.07 1.61
N PRO A 40 18.16 13.64 1.67
CA PRO A 40 17.29 13.78 0.49
C PRO A 40 17.84 14.74 -0.58
N GLN A 41 18.79 15.61 -0.23
CA GLN A 41 19.46 16.49 -1.19
C GLN A 41 20.50 15.75 -2.05
N LYS A 42 20.96 14.56 -1.62
CA LYS A 42 22.03 13.81 -2.28
C LYS A 42 21.55 12.53 -2.95
N THR A 43 20.51 11.88 -2.39
CA THR A 43 20.00 10.61 -2.90
C THR A 43 18.51 10.44 -2.61
N THR A 44 17.93 9.38 -3.15
CA THR A 44 16.53 9.00 -2.90
C THR A 44 16.44 7.57 -2.38
N LYS A 45 15.37 7.22 -1.66
CA LYS A 45 15.09 5.85 -1.22
C LYS A 45 15.16 4.86 -2.39
N SER A 46 14.60 5.23 -3.54
CA SER A 46 14.59 4.40 -4.74
C SER A 46 16.00 4.07 -5.26
N LYS A 47 16.92 5.05 -5.28
CA LYS A 47 18.32 4.81 -5.67
C LYS A 47 19.04 3.86 -4.71
N ILE A 48 18.76 3.97 -3.41
CA ILE A 48 19.35 3.08 -2.40
C ILE A 48 18.81 1.65 -2.56
N LEU A 49 17.49 1.49 -2.74
CA LEU A 49 16.87 0.20 -2.95
C LEU A 49 17.32 -0.45 -4.28
N ARG A 50 17.58 0.35 -5.33
CA ARG A 50 18.17 -0.16 -6.57
C ARG A 50 19.56 -0.72 -6.34
N LYS A 51 20.45 0.00 -5.63
CA LYS A 51 21.79 -0.50 -5.28
C LYS A 51 21.75 -1.82 -4.51
N ILE A 52 20.75 -1.99 -3.63
CA ILE A 52 20.53 -3.22 -2.87
C ILE A 52 20.08 -4.36 -3.81
N ALA A 53 19.19 -4.10 -4.74
CA ALA A 53 18.74 -5.08 -5.73
C ALA A 53 19.87 -5.48 -6.69
N ASP A 54 20.67 -4.51 -7.15
CA ASP A 54 21.85 -4.73 -8.00
C ASP A 54 22.93 -5.59 -7.29
N ALA A 55 22.92 -5.64 -5.95
CA ALA A 55 23.77 -6.51 -5.15
C ALA A 55 23.18 -7.92 -4.92
N GLY A 56 22.06 -8.27 -5.56
CA GLY A 56 21.43 -9.58 -5.51
C GLY A 56 20.33 -9.73 -4.44
N TYR A 57 19.85 -8.62 -3.85
CA TYR A 57 18.85 -8.66 -2.78
C TYR A 57 17.55 -7.96 -3.23
N SER A 58 16.57 -8.77 -3.62
CA SER A 58 15.23 -8.27 -3.98
C SER A 58 14.61 -7.48 -2.84
N ASN A 59 13.89 -6.44 -3.18
CA ASN A 59 13.22 -5.58 -2.21
C ASN A 59 11.86 -5.10 -2.72
N GLU A 60 11.15 -4.33 -1.91
CA GLU A 60 9.81 -3.83 -2.20
C GLU A 60 9.67 -3.05 -3.52
N ALA A 61 10.77 -2.51 -4.06
CA ALA A 61 10.76 -1.68 -5.26
C ALA A 61 11.43 -2.35 -6.47
N PHE A 62 12.36 -3.29 -6.25
CA PHE A 62 13.18 -3.88 -7.31
C PHE A 62 13.44 -5.36 -7.05
N LYS A 63 13.31 -6.19 -8.10
CA LYS A 63 13.84 -7.55 -8.09
C LYS A 63 15.35 -7.53 -8.33
N ALA A 64 16.07 -8.45 -7.69
CA ALA A 64 17.45 -8.70 -8.00
C ALA A 64 17.58 -9.34 -9.38
N ASP A 65 18.65 -9.02 -10.08
CA ASP A 65 19.00 -9.71 -11.31
C ASP A 65 19.26 -11.20 -11.04
N ALA A 66 18.67 -12.08 -11.84
CA ALA A 66 18.73 -13.54 -11.61
C ALA A 66 20.16 -14.08 -11.64
N LYS A 67 21.03 -13.50 -12.48
CA LYS A 67 22.43 -13.89 -12.56
C LYS A 67 23.17 -13.48 -11.29
N VAL A 68 23.00 -12.23 -10.84
CA VAL A 68 23.64 -11.73 -9.60
C VAL A 68 23.15 -12.51 -8.39
N TYR A 69 21.85 -12.83 -8.35
CA TYR A 69 21.28 -13.66 -7.30
C TYR A 69 21.87 -15.07 -7.27
N SER A 70 22.05 -15.72 -8.44
CA SER A 70 22.64 -17.06 -8.54
C SER A 70 24.13 -17.12 -8.11
N GLU A 71 24.84 -16.00 -8.18
CA GLU A 71 26.23 -15.85 -7.73
C GLU A 71 26.37 -15.59 -6.22
N LEU A 72 25.24 -15.40 -5.52
CA LEU A 72 25.28 -15.27 -4.06
C LEU A 72 25.71 -16.58 -3.39
N PRO A 73 26.43 -16.52 -2.25
CA PRO A 73 26.70 -17.72 -1.45
C PRO A 73 25.40 -18.45 -1.11
N GLY A 74 25.44 -19.79 -1.06
CA GLY A 74 24.23 -20.60 -0.84
C GLY A 74 23.38 -20.21 0.38
N CYS A 75 24.00 -19.73 1.46
CA CYS A 75 23.27 -19.19 2.62
C CYS A 75 22.59 -17.84 2.36
N CYS A 76 22.95 -17.13 1.29
CA CYS A 76 22.36 -15.88 0.86
C CYS A 76 21.32 -16.07 -0.25
N GLN A 77 21.20 -17.27 -0.81
CA GLN A 77 20.15 -17.63 -1.77
C GLN A 77 18.87 -17.89 -0.97
N TYR A 78 18.10 -16.83 -0.77
CA TYR A 78 16.81 -16.88 -0.09
C TYR A 78 15.74 -17.47 -1.02
N SER A 79 14.83 -18.30 -0.49
CA SER A 79 13.71 -18.81 -1.27
C SER A 79 12.76 -17.65 -1.61
N GLU A 80 12.81 -17.16 -2.84
CA GLU A 80 11.67 -16.45 -3.37
C GLU A 80 10.54 -17.49 -3.45
N LYS A 81 9.44 -17.28 -2.71
CA LYS A 81 8.21 -18.01 -2.96
C LYS A 81 7.84 -17.70 -4.40
N GLN A 82 8.08 -18.69 -5.28
CA GLN A 82 7.89 -18.60 -6.71
C GLN A 82 6.46 -18.17 -7.00
N SER A 83 6.28 -17.01 -7.62
CA SER A 83 5.21 -16.84 -8.57
C SER A 83 5.79 -17.24 -9.92
N GLU A 84 5.56 -18.48 -10.31
CA GLU A 84 5.86 -18.97 -11.64
C GLU A 84 5.07 -18.18 -12.67
N ASN A 85 5.79 -17.77 -13.69
CA ASN A 85 5.43 -17.50 -15.08
C ASN A 85 5.90 -16.14 -15.59
N ALA A 86 7.05 -16.18 -16.27
CA ALA A 86 7.31 -15.35 -17.44
C ALA A 86 8.31 -16.09 -18.35
N PRO A 87 8.00 -16.32 -19.63
CA PRO A 87 9.02 -16.67 -20.63
C PRO A 87 9.70 -15.41 -21.14
N ASP A 88 11.03 -15.51 -21.29
CA ASP A 88 11.83 -14.62 -22.11
C ASP A 88 11.33 -14.63 -23.55
N GLU A 89 11.16 -13.45 -24.14
CA GLU A 89 11.42 -13.24 -25.56
C GLU A 89 11.84 -11.80 -25.81
N VAL A 90 13.05 -11.68 -26.37
CA VAL A 90 13.64 -10.48 -26.94
C VAL A 90 12.96 -10.25 -28.29
N VAL A 91 12.37 -9.10 -28.53
CA VAL A 91 12.07 -8.62 -29.91
C VAL A 91 12.36 -7.11 -30.00
N GLU A 92 13.10 -6.80 -31.07
CA GLU A 92 13.62 -5.52 -31.52
C GLU A 92 12.57 -4.42 -31.73
N GLU A 93 13.02 -3.20 -31.55
CA GLU A 93 12.29 -1.97 -31.89
C GLU A 93 11.98 -1.84 -33.38
N LYS A 94 10.79 -1.39 -33.70
CA LYS A 94 10.50 -0.48 -34.83
C LYS A 94 9.27 0.40 -34.55
N PRO A 95 9.27 1.66 -35.01
CA PRO A 95 8.26 2.65 -34.63
C PRO A 95 7.08 2.67 -35.60
N HIS A 96 5.88 2.89 -35.10
CA HIS A 96 4.79 3.57 -35.85
C HIS A 96 3.59 3.96 -34.96
N ASP A 97 3.40 5.27 -34.99
CA ASP A 97 2.16 6.06 -35.20
C ASP A 97 0.86 5.79 -34.42
N HIS A 98 0.51 6.85 -33.75
CA HIS A 98 -0.76 7.52 -33.39
C HIS A 98 -2.10 6.75 -33.39
N ASP A 99 -2.76 7.02 -32.25
CA ASP A 99 -4.19 7.26 -32.05
C ASP A 99 -5.07 6.06 -31.67
N SER A 100 -5.20 5.90 -30.36
CA SER A 100 -6.51 5.66 -29.71
C SER A 100 -6.32 5.69 -28.18
N HIS A 101 -7.10 6.55 -27.51
CA HIS A 101 -7.16 6.63 -26.05
C HIS A 101 -7.73 5.35 -25.48
N ASP A 102 -6.84 4.40 -25.12
CA ASP A 102 -7.16 3.27 -24.26
C ASP A 102 -6.53 3.54 -22.89
N HIS A 103 -7.36 3.88 -21.91
CA HIS A 103 -6.96 4.09 -20.52
C HIS A 103 -6.63 2.74 -19.85
N ASN A 104 -5.61 2.04 -20.35
CA ASN A 104 -5.11 0.81 -19.76
C ASN A 104 -4.07 1.16 -18.68
N HIS A 105 -4.53 1.45 -17.46
CA HIS A 105 -3.65 1.67 -16.32
C HIS A 105 -3.07 0.34 -15.84
N PRO A 106 -1.73 0.14 -15.84
CA PRO A 106 -1.08 -1.14 -15.57
C PRO A 106 -1.33 -1.70 -14.16
N TYR A 107 -1.85 -0.89 -13.22
CA TYR A 107 -2.14 -1.32 -11.85
C TYR A 107 -3.56 -1.89 -11.63
N MET A 108 -4.43 -1.86 -12.65
CA MET A 108 -5.82 -2.33 -12.50
C MET A 108 -6.04 -3.81 -12.84
N SER A 109 -5.02 -4.54 -13.23
CA SER A 109 -5.17 -5.90 -13.79
C SER A 109 -4.96 -7.04 -12.79
N LYS A 110 -4.38 -6.78 -11.60
CA LYS A 110 -4.07 -7.82 -10.63
C LYS A 110 -5.24 -8.08 -9.69
N ALA A 111 -5.74 -9.32 -9.69
CA ALA A 111 -6.76 -9.76 -8.75
C ALA A 111 -6.25 -9.73 -7.29
N THR A 112 -7.09 -9.34 -6.36
CA THR A 112 -6.80 -9.32 -4.93
C THR A 112 -7.88 -10.05 -4.15
N GLU A 113 -7.64 -10.30 -2.87
CA GLU A 113 -8.64 -10.86 -1.96
C GLU A 113 -9.96 -10.07 -1.90
N ILE A 114 -9.95 -8.79 -2.34
CA ILE A 114 -11.16 -7.97 -2.43
C ILE A 114 -11.98 -8.34 -3.67
N ASP A 115 -11.35 -8.79 -4.75
CA ASP A 115 -12.08 -9.22 -5.95
C ASP A 115 -12.91 -10.49 -5.69
N ASP A 116 -12.40 -11.38 -4.84
CA ASP A 116 -13.08 -12.63 -4.46
C ASP A 116 -14.24 -12.41 -3.46
N MET A 117 -14.31 -11.24 -2.83
CA MET A 117 -15.39 -10.91 -1.91
C MET A 117 -16.70 -10.63 -2.66
N GLU A 118 -17.78 -11.17 -2.12
CA GLU A 118 -19.13 -10.88 -2.60
C GLU A 118 -19.45 -9.38 -2.49
N LYS A 119 -19.96 -8.76 -3.56
CA LYS A 119 -20.30 -7.32 -3.61
C LYS A 119 -21.76 -7.07 -3.18
N THR A 120 -22.33 -7.98 -2.38
CA THR A 120 -23.62 -7.76 -1.70
C THR A 120 -23.42 -6.92 -0.45
N GLY A 121 -24.04 -5.74 -0.43
CA GLY A 121 -23.85 -4.76 0.64
C GLY A 121 -22.50 -4.05 0.58
N LEU A 122 -22.05 -3.51 1.70
CA LEU A 122 -20.85 -2.64 1.79
C LEU A 122 -19.67 -3.27 2.56
N GLU A 123 -19.79 -4.50 3.07
CA GLU A 123 -18.73 -5.13 3.87
C GLU A 123 -17.40 -5.24 3.13
N TRP A 124 -17.42 -5.59 1.85
CA TRP A 124 -16.22 -5.66 1.01
C TRP A 124 -15.50 -4.31 0.90
N LEU A 125 -16.24 -3.19 0.89
CA LEU A 125 -15.70 -1.83 0.89
C LEU A 125 -15.00 -1.54 2.22
N TYR A 126 -15.59 -1.97 3.33
CA TYR A 126 -15.02 -1.81 4.68
C TYR A 126 -13.73 -2.59 4.82
N GLU A 127 -13.73 -3.85 4.38
CA GLU A 127 -12.53 -4.70 4.35
C GLU A 127 -11.43 -4.11 3.48
N GLY A 128 -11.78 -3.58 2.32
CA GLY A 128 -10.83 -2.88 1.45
C GLY A 128 -10.18 -1.68 2.13
N CYS A 129 -10.97 -0.87 2.84
CA CYS A 129 -10.46 0.29 3.57
C CYS A 129 -9.50 -0.11 4.71
N TYR A 130 -9.78 -1.18 5.46
CA TYR A 130 -8.84 -1.71 6.47
C TYR A 130 -7.55 -2.24 5.84
N LYS A 131 -7.64 -2.95 4.71
CA LYS A 131 -6.48 -3.49 4.01
C LYS A 131 -5.60 -2.37 3.44
N ILE A 132 -6.18 -1.31 2.86
CA ILE A 132 -5.47 -0.11 2.45
C ILE A 132 -4.76 0.53 3.65
N THR A 133 -5.45 0.74 4.75
CA THR A 133 -4.88 1.30 5.97
C THR A 133 -3.67 0.49 6.44
N ASN A 134 -3.79 -0.83 6.52
CA ASN A 134 -2.72 -1.71 6.98
C ASN A 134 -1.54 -1.75 6.01
N SER A 135 -1.78 -1.76 4.71
CA SER A 135 -0.73 -1.72 3.69
C SER A 135 0.05 -0.39 3.73
N LEU A 136 -0.64 0.73 3.95
CA LEU A 136 0.01 2.04 4.12
C LEU A 136 0.85 2.16 5.40
N LYS A 137 0.50 1.45 6.49
CA LYS A 137 1.31 1.39 7.72
C LYS A 137 2.68 0.79 7.47
N ILE A 138 2.75 -0.25 6.66
CA ILE A 138 4.01 -0.92 6.30
C ILE A 138 4.69 -0.30 5.07
N GLY A 139 4.06 0.68 4.42
CA GLY A 139 4.60 1.37 3.27
C GLY A 139 4.58 0.57 1.97
N ASP A 140 3.75 -0.46 1.88
CA ASP A 140 3.59 -1.29 0.69
C ASP A 140 2.65 -0.60 -0.33
N TYR A 141 3.23 0.27 -1.14
CA TYR A 141 2.44 1.05 -2.11
C TYR A 141 1.86 0.20 -3.23
N THR A 142 2.54 -0.87 -3.64
CA THR A 142 2.07 -1.77 -4.71
C THR A 142 0.81 -2.51 -4.26
N ARG A 143 0.87 -3.16 -3.11
CA ARG A 143 -0.30 -3.84 -2.53
C ARG A 143 -1.43 -2.85 -2.26
N THR A 144 -1.12 -1.64 -1.80
CA THR A 144 -2.11 -0.58 -1.59
C THR A 144 -2.82 -0.21 -2.89
N ALA A 145 -2.06 -0.06 -4.00
CA ALA A 145 -2.60 0.23 -5.32
C ALA A 145 -3.47 -0.93 -5.85
N ASP A 146 -3.02 -2.18 -5.69
CA ASP A 146 -3.77 -3.38 -6.12
C ASP A 146 -5.13 -3.47 -5.40
N ILE A 147 -5.15 -3.28 -4.06
CA ILE A 147 -6.39 -3.28 -3.27
C ILE A 147 -7.33 -2.16 -3.71
N ALA A 148 -6.81 -0.96 -3.88
CA ALA A 148 -7.60 0.20 -4.31
C ALA A 148 -8.16 0.01 -5.72
N GLY A 149 -7.40 -0.59 -6.65
CA GLY A 149 -7.86 -0.96 -7.99
C GLY A 149 -9.01 -1.97 -7.95
N SER A 150 -8.93 -2.98 -7.07
CA SER A 150 -10.01 -3.95 -6.87
C SER A 150 -11.27 -3.29 -6.28
N MET A 151 -11.08 -2.39 -5.32
CA MET A 151 -12.20 -1.59 -4.79
C MET A 151 -12.85 -0.73 -5.88
N TYR A 152 -12.05 -0.07 -6.72
CA TYR A 152 -12.57 0.74 -7.84
C TYR A 152 -13.48 -0.07 -8.76
N ARG A 153 -13.03 -1.26 -9.18
CA ARG A 153 -13.83 -2.18 -10.01
C ARG A 153 -15.10 -2.66 -9.30
N GLY A 154 -15.03 -2.91 -7.99
CA GLY A 154 -16.14 -3.40 -7.19
C GLY A 154 -17.26 -2.38 -6.96
N ILE A 155 -16.94 -1.08 -6.93
CA ILE A 155 -17.92 -0.01 -6.61
C ILE A 155 -19.12 -0.02 -7.57
N ASP A 156 -18.90 -0.25 -8.86
CA ASP A 156 -19.97 -0.26 -9.85
C ASP A 156 -20.78 -1.55 -9.90
N LEU A 157 -20.30 -2.61 -9.23
CA LEU A 157 -21.00 -3.88 -9.10
C LEU A 157 -22.01 -3.90 -7.93
N VAL A 158 -21.95 -2.93 -7.03
CA VAL A 158 -22.87 -2.82 -5.88
C VAL A 158 -24.26 -2.50 -6.32
N GLN A 159 -25.20 -3.38 -6.00
CA GLN A 159 -26.62 -3.16 -6.27
C GLN A 159 -27.26 -2.39 -5.10
N ASP A 160 -28.03 -1.37 -5.39
CA ASP A 160 -28.73 -0.55 -4.39
C ASP A 160 -29.62 -1.40 -3.46
N SER A 161 -30.23 -2.46 -3.99
CA SER A 161 -31.08 -3.40 -3.23
C SER A 161 -30.32 -4.24 -2.19
N SER A 162 -28.99 -4.27 -2.27
CA SER A 162 -28.14 -5.02 -1.33
C SER A 162 -27.62 -4.17 -0.16
N ILE A 163 -27.97 -2.89 -0.12
CA ILE A 163 -27.55 -1.94 0.91
C ILE A 163 -28.71 -1.70 1.89
N ASP A 164 -28.39 -1.61 3.19
CA ASP A 164 -29.39 -1.19 4.19
C ASP A 164 -30.02 0.16 3.77
N GLU A 165 -31.37 0.23 3.84
CA GLU A 165 -32.12 1.42 3.41
C GLU A 165 -31.62 2.71 4.05
N LYS A 166 -31.20 2.66 5.32
CA LYS A 166 -30.65 3.80 6.06
C LYS A 166 -29.32 4.28 5.50
N ALA A 167 -28.53 3.37 4.94
CA ALA A 167 -27.22 3.67 4.37
C ALA A 167 -27.30 4.10 2.89
N LEU A 168 -28.37 3.72 2.17
CA LEU A 168 -28.48 3.87 0.74
C LEU A 168 -28.32 5.34 0.27
N MET A 169 -28.97 6.28 0.95
CA MET A 169 -28.83 7.70 0.61
C MET A 169 -27.40 8.22 0.82
N THR A 170 -26.76 7.78 1.90
CA THR A 170 -25.38 8.14 2.21
C THR A 170 -24.41 7.48 1.23
N TRP A 171 -24.66 6.23 0.84
CA TRP A 171 -23.91 5.56 -0.21
C TRP A 171 -23.99 6.33 -1.54
N LYS A 172 -25.17 6.66 -2.01
CA LYS A 172 -25.36 7.45 -3.24
C LYS A 172 -24.61 8.79 -3.20
N LYS A 173 -24.61 9.45 -2.04
CA LYS A 173 -23.88 10.70 -1.84
C LYS A 173 -22.36 10.52 -1.90
N PHE A 174 -21.84 9.45 -1.34
CA PHE A 174 -20.38 9.25 -1.19
C PHE A 174 -19.76 8.37 -2.27
N LYS A 175 -20.56 7.58 -3.02
CA LYS A 175 -20.07 6.64 -4.04
C LYS A 175 -19.03 7.27 -4.96
N ALA A 176 -19.34 8.39 -5.61
CA ALA A 176 -18.43 9.05 -6.54
C ALA A 176 -17.14 9.56 -5.87
N VAL A 177 -17.23 10.05 -4.63
CA VAL A 177 -16.07 10.55 -3.88
C VAL A 177 -15.19 9.39 -3.43
N ILE A 178 -15.77 8.30 -2.94
CA ILE A 178 -15.05 7.07 -2.59
C ILE A 178 -14.36 6.49 -3.83
N GLN A 179 -15.07 6.44 -4.96
CA GLN A 179 -14.51 5.97 -6.23
C GLN A 179 -13.32 6.82 -6.69
N ALA A 180 -13.42 8.15 -6.56
CA ALA A 180 -12.30 9.05 -6.86
C ALA A 180 -11.11 8.84 -5.90
N ASP A 181 -11.35 8.60 -4.60
CA ASP A 181 -10.29 8.34 -3.64
C ASP A 181 -9.57 7.02 -3.91
N VAL A 182 -10.29 5.93 -4.14
CA VAL A 182 -9.66 4.64 -4.45
C VAL A 182 -8.96 4.66 -5.81
N SER A 183 -9.50 5.38 -6.80
CA SER A 183 -8.80 5.62 -8.08
C SER A 183 -7.51 6.41 -7.88
N GLY A 184 -7.55 7.46 -7.06
CA GLY A 184 -6.36 8.25 -6.73
C GLY A 184 -5.28 7.41 -6.01
N ILE A 185 -5.67 6.51 -5.12
CA ILE A 185 -4.75 5.57 -4.46
C ILE A 185 -4.18 4.58 -5.49
N ALA A 186 -5.03 3.97 -6.33
CA ALA A 186 -4.63 2.97 -7.31
C ALA A 186 -3.61 3.51 -8.34
N ASN A 187 -3.80 4.77 -8.76
CA ASN A 187 -2.96 5.41 -9.76
C ASN A 187 -1.74 6.15 -9.18
N SER A 188 -1.56 6.15 -7.88
CA SER A 188 -0.40 6.78 -7.24
C SER A 188 0.83 5.88 -7.32
N THR A 189 1.98 6.47 -7.66
CA THR A 189 3.26 5.77 -7.86
C THR A 189 4.11 5.68 -6.59
N ASP A 190 3.66 6.24 -5.49
CA ASP A 190 4.35 6.22 -4.20
C ASP A 190 3.37 6.29 -3.01
N VAL A 191 3.84 5.83 -1.85
CA VAL A 191 3.04 5.73 -0.64
C VAL A 191 2.55 7.09 -0.11
N ASN A 192 3.31 8.16 -0.30
CA ASN A 192 2.92 9.48 0.20
C ASN A 192 1.80 10.10 -0.64
N SER A 193 1.80 9.84 -1.94
CA SER A 193 0.71 10.22 -2.84
C SER A 193 -0.57 9.45 -2.49
N GLN A 194 -0.48 8.14 -2.20
CA GLN A 194 -1.62 7.33 -1.75
C GLN A 194 -2.22 7.83 -0.43
N ARG A 195 -1.38 8.21 0.52
CA ARG A 195 -1.80 8.75 1.83
C ARG A 195 -2.68 10.00 1.74
N LYS A 196 -2.57 10.80 0.68
CA LYS A 196 -3.39 12.01 0.48
C LYS A 196 -4.88 11.71 0.39
N PHE A 197 -5.25 10.53 -0.10
CA PHE A 197 -6.65 10.13 -0.28
C PHE A 197 -7.23 9.39 0.93
N LEU A 198 -6.38 8.77 1.77
CA LEU A 198 -6.82 7.90 2.87
C LEU A 198 -7.75 8.59 3.87
N SER A 199 -7.47 9.85 4.22
CA SER A 199 -8.22 10.57 5.25
C SER A 199 -9.70 10.75 4.86
N ARG A 200 -9.97 11.15 3.63
CA ARG A 200 -11.33 11.34 3.12
C ARG A 200 -12.03 10.00 2.89
N LEU A 201 -11.32 9.03 2.33
CA LEU A 201 -11.80 7.66 2.17
C LEU A 201 -12.27 7.09 3.52
N SER A 202 -11.43 7.20 4.55
CA SER A 202 -11.72 6.68 5.90
C SER A 202 -12.96 7.34 6.52
N GLN A 203 -13.09 8.67 6.41
CA GLN A 203 -14.24 9.39 6.95
C GLN A 203 -15.55 8.97 6.27
N ASN A 204 -15.57 8.92 4.92
CA ASN A 204 -16.75 8.55 4.16
C ASN A 204 -17.14 7.09 4.41
N THR A 205 -16.16 6.18 4.45
CA THR A 205 -16.40 4.77 4.77
C THR A 205 -16.93 4.60 6.19
N PHE A 206 -16.37 5.30 7.17
CA PHE A 206 -16.84 5.23 8.56
C PHE A 206 -18.26 5.81 8.74
N ALA A 207 -18.63 6.83 7.98
CA ALA A 207 -19.99 7.35 7.98
C ALA A 207 -21.01 6.31 7.48
N LEU A 208 -20.62 5.49 6.47
CA LEU A 208 -21.43 4.35 6.01
C LEU A 208 -21.53 3.26 7.09
N MET A 209 -20.42 2.91 7.75
CA MET A 209 -20.39 1.91 8.83
C MET A 209 -21.32 2.24 10.00
N ASN A 210 -21.62 3.52 10.25
CA ASN A 210 -22.57 3.93 11.28
C ASN A 210 -24.03 3.55 10.91
N LEU A 211 -24.35 3.44 9.64
CA LEU A 211 -25.68 3.19 9.11
C LEU A 211 -25.84 1.72 8.70
N ASP A 212 -24.86 1.19 8.00
CA ASP A 212 -24.75 -0.22 7.59
C ASP A 212 -23.62 -0.88 8.40
N LYS A 213 -23.99 -1.56 9.46
CA LYS A 213 -23.03 -2.07 10.47
C LYS A 213 -22.06 -3.08 9.88
N PRO A 214 -20.74 -2.90 10.09
CA PRO A 214 -19.73 -3.88 9.67
C PRO A 214 -19.81 -5.17 10.48
N LYS A 215 -19.28 -6.26 9.92
CA LYS A 215 -19.13 -7.55 10.61
C LYS A 215 -18.10 -7.53 11.75
N SER A 216 -17.25 -6.52 11.79
CA SER A 216 -16.24 -6.32 12.83
C SER A 216 -16.39 -4.97 13.49
N THR A 217 -16.16 -4.89 14.81
CA THR A 217 -16.07 -3.60 15.50
C THR A 217 -15.03 -2.72 14.84
N SER A 218 -15.37 -1.47 14.62
CA SER A 218 -14.59 -0.51 13.84
C SER A 218 -14.34 0.76 14.62
N TYR A 219 -13.16 1.28 14.51
CA TYR A 219 -12.70 2.47 15.19
C TYR A 219 -12.26 3.52 14.18
N LEU A 220 -12.69 4.76 14.36
CA LEU A 220 -12.17 5.92 13.63
C LEU A 220 -11.10 6.60 14.47
N TYR A 221 -9.91 6.68 13.91
CA TYR A 221 -8.77 7.37 14.49
C TYR A 221 -8.63 8.77 13.90
N LEU A 222 -8.15 9.67 14.76
CA LEU A 222 -7.77 11.04 14.39
C LEU A 222 -6.34 11.31 14.86
N CYS A 223 -5.54 11.86 13.96
CA CYS A 223 -4.27 12.48 14.29
C CYS A 223 -4.31 13.97 13.94
N THR A 224 -4.02 14.80 14.90
CA THR A 224 -3.80 16.24 14.73
C THR A 224 -2.36 16.56 15.06
N PHE A 225 -1.62 17.15 14.12
CA PHE A 225 -0.23 17.56 14.36
C PHE A 225 -0.21 19.01 14.84
N PRO A 226 0.27 19.28 16.08
CA PRO A 226 0.54 20.64 16.52
C PRO A 226 1.74 21.17 15.73
N GLY A 227 1.53 22.17 14.88
CA GLY A 227 2.61 22.85 14.15
C GLY A 227 2.89 22.38 12.72
N GLY A 228 2.11 21.47 12.14
CA GLY A 228 2.17 21.18 10.70
C GLY A 228 1.59 22.33 9.87
N MET A 229 2.20 22.61 8.71
CA MET A 229 1.85 23.74 7.81
C MET A 229 0.40 23.79 7.32
N GLN A 230 -0.42 22.81 7.64
CA GLN A 230 -1.85 22.79 7.44
C GLN A 230 -2.47 22.02 8.59
N ASN A 231 -3.16 22.69 9.49
CA ASN A 231 -3.97 22.11 10.59
C ASN A 231 -5.07 21.13 10.09
N LYS A 232 -4.74 20.24 9.14
CA LYS A 232 -5.68 19.26 8.62
C LYS A 232 -5.61 17.99 9.45
N PRO A 233 -6.73 17.51 9.97
CA PRO A 233 -6.78 16.24 10.67
C PRO A 233 -6.57 15.07 9.67
N TYR A 234 -5.89 14.05 10.14
CA TYR A 234 -5.67 12.80 9.43
C TYR A 234 -6.52 11.70 10.04
N TYR A 235 -7.38 11.08 9.24
CA TYR A 235 -8.29 10.06 9.71
C TYR A 235 -7.94 8.70 9.11
N TRP A 236 -8.13 7.62 9.88
CA TRP A 236 -8.10 6.26 9.37
C TRP A 236 -9.04 5.36 10.16
N VAL A 237 -9.46 4.25 9.52
CA VAL A 237 -10.26 3.22 10.16
C VAL A 237 -9.38 2.03 10.56
N SER A 238 -9.71 1.42 11.69
CA SER A 238 -9.03 0.24 12.21
C SER A 238 -10.03 -0.72 12.85
N LYS A 239 -9.71 -2.02 12.85
CA LYS A 239 -10.43 -3.03 13.64
C LYS A 239 -9.91 -3.12 15.09
N SER A 240 -8.78 -2.48 15.38
CA SER A 240 -8.17 -2.49 16.70
C SER A 240 -8.49 -1.20 17.47
N GLU A 241 -8.83 -1.34 18.75
CA GLU A 241 -8.99 -0.21 19.68
C GLU A 241 -7.65 0.40 20.09
N ILE A 242 -6.56 -0.39 19.98
CA ILE A 242 -5.19 0.07 20.26
C ILE A 242 -4.38 -0.11 18.99
N ASP A 243 -4.37 0.93 18.15
CA ASP A 243 -3.62 0.95 16.89
C ASP A 243 -2.47 1.96 16.98
N LYS A 244 -1.29 1.44 17.31
CA LYS A 244 -0.10 2.25 17.61
C LYS A 244 0.66 2.73 16.37
N ILE A 245 0.28 2.29 15.17
CA ILE A 245 1.00 2.60 13.93
C ILE A 245 0.11 3.46 13.04
N SER A 246 0.55 4.70 12.80
CA SER A 246 -0.12 5.59 11.86
C SER A 246 0.12 5.17 10.40
N PRO A 247 -0.92 5.09 9.56
CA PRO A 247 -0.75 4.83 8.13
C PRO A 247 -0.07 5.99 7.38
N TYR A 248 0.06 7.14 8.01
CA TYR A 248 0.66 8.33 7.40
C TYR A 248 2.18 8.42 7.52
N GLY A 249 2.82 7.42 8.16
CA GLY A 249 4.27 7.32 8.26
C GLY A 249 4.90 8.29 9.26
N PHE A 250 4.12 8.79 10.21
CA PHE A 250 4.64 9.59 11.30
C PHE A 250 5.49 8.74 12.24
N LYS A 251 6.63 9.28 12.68
CA LYS A 251 7.57 8.58 13.58
C LYS A 251 6.97 8.34 14.96
N ASP A 252 6.22 9.31 15.46
CA ASP A 252 5.56 9.24 16.75
C ASP A 252 4.10 8.85 16.57
N PHE A 253 3.58 8.07 17.51
CA PHE A 253 2.17 7.76 17.53
C PHE A 253 1.36 9.04 17.79
N CYS A 254 0.47 9.35 16.88
CA CYS A 254 -0.33 10.57 16.94
C CYS A 254 -1.84 10.30 16.85
N GLY A 255 -2.27 9.06 16.98
CA GLY A 255 -3.68 8.70 16.79
C GLY A 255 -4.42 8.54 18.11
N SER A 256 -5.64 9.05 18.17
CA SER A 256 -6.63 8.72 19.20
C SER A 256 -7.93 8.25 18.56
N VAL A 257 -8.61 7.31 19.22
CA VAL A 257 -9.95 6.90 18.81
C VAL A 257 -10.92 8.05 19.11
N ILE A 258 -11.61 8.52 18.08
CA ILE A 258 -12.63 9.57 18.23
C ILE A 258 -14.05 9.05 18.07
N ASN A 259 -14.19 7.85 17.48
CA ASN A 259 -15.49 7.22 17.32
C ASN A 259 -15.36 5.69 17.17
N LYS A 260 -16.44 4.97 17.51
CA LYS A 260 -16.51 3.52 17.50
C LYS A 260 -17.86 3.05 16.93
N VAL A 261 -17.81 2.12 16.00
CA VAL A 261 -18.98 1.38 15.54
C VAL A 261 -18.89 -0.05 16.06
N ILE A 262 -19.89 -0.48 16.84
CA ILE A 262 -19.98 -1.82 17.38
C ILE A 262 -20.86 -2.65 16.45
N ILE A 263 -20.45 -3.88 16.19
CA ILE A 263 -21.28 -4.89 15.51
C ILE A 263 -22.58 -5.12 16.30
N LYS A 264 -23.62 -5.53 15.60
CA LYS A 264 -24.88 -6.00 16.22
C LYS A 264 -24.70 -7.35 16.85
#